data_d4e8dd8685565a214d15e8677b53d682
#
_entry.id   d4e8dd8685565a214d15e8677b53d682
#
_cell.length_a   1.000
_cell.length_b   1.000
_cell.length_c   1.000
_cell.angle_alpha   90.00
_cell.angle_beta   90.00
_cell.angle_gamma   90.00
#
_symmetry.space_group_name_H-M   'P 1'
#
loop_
_entity.id
_entity.type
_entity.pdbx_description
1 polymer ?
#
loop_
_entity_poly.entity_id
_entity_poly.type
_entity_poly.pdbx_seq_one_letter_code
_entity_poly.pdbx_strand_id
1 'polypeptide(L)'
;MKLKLLSAMLVGAGLGIGAIEMLHAQARPPAYLIADITVNNETLFKEWADKINPTFAQFGAKYLVRGGQTIAIPGSGEPSKRSVLIVFESLDKAKAWNESDAVKQARSMPDRGAKFHS
;
A
#
# COMPACT_ATOMS: atom_id res chain seq x y z
N MET A 1 -41.06 24.91 6.22
CA MET A 1 -40.48 25.02 4.90
C MET A 1 -38.97 24.88 4.91
N LYS A 2 -38.29 25.61 5.76
CA LYS A 2 -36.82 25.48 5.86
C LYS A 2 -36.39 24.09 6.28
N LEU A 3 -37.14 23.45 7.19
CA LEU A 3 -36.89 22.11 7.64
C LEU A 3 -37.03 21.08 6.52
N LYS A 4 -38.02 21.30 5.63
CA LYS A 4 -38.17 20.43 4.46
C LYS A 4 -37.02 20.57 3.50
N LEU A 5 -36.58 21.78 3.28
CA LEU A 5 -35.39 22.03 2.46
C LEU A 5 -34.15 21.39 3.08
N LEU A 6 -34.00 21.54 4.38
CA LEU A 6 -32.91 20.90 5.08
C LEU A 6 -32.96 19.38 5.00
N SER A 7 -34.16 18.80 5.12
CA SER A 7 -34.32 17.36 4.97
C SER A 7 -34.00 16.91 3.58
N ALA A 8 -34.48 17.64 2.57
CA ALA A 8 -34.14 17.34 1.18
C ALA A 8 -32.65 17.50 0.93
N MET A 9 -32.04 18.51 1.51
CA MET A 9 -30.60 18.71 1.43
C MET A 9 -29.83 17.60 2.12
N LEU A 10 -30.32 17.10 3.25
CA LEU A 10 -29.68 15.98 3.93
C LEU A 10 -29.69 14.71 3.09
N VAL A 11 -30.81 14.42 2.45
CA VAL A 11 -30.87 13.28 1.53
C VAL A 11 -29.96 13.52 0.34
N GLY A 12 -30.00 14.70 -0.24
CA GLY A 12 -29.09 15.07 -1.33
C GLY A 12 -27.65 15.09 -0.88
N ALA A 13 -27.37 15.56 0.34
CA ALA A 13 -26.02 15.59 0.87
C ALA A 13 -25.47 14.16 1.08
N GLY A 14 -26.31 13.24 1.52
CA GLY A 14 -25.88 11.84 1.65
C GLY A 14 -25.47 11.24 0.32
N LEU A 15 -26.26 11.44 -0.71
CA LEU A 15 -25.93 11.01 -2.06
C LEU A 15 -24.75 11.81 -2.62
N GLY A 16 -24.69 13.11 -2.33
CA GLY A 16 -23.60 13.97 -2.75
C GLY A 16 -22.27 13.60 -2.12
N ILE A 17 -22.26 13.21 -0.86
CA ILE A 17 -21.05 12.77 -0.17
C ILE A 17 -20.50 11.50 -0.83
N GLY A 18 -21.36 10.54 -1.13
CA GLY A 18 -20.94 9.34 -1.84
C GLY A 18 -20.38 9.66 -3.22
N ALA A 19 -21.02 10.57 -3.95
CA ALA A 19 -20.52 11.00 -5.26
C ALA A 19 -19.20 11.73 -5.15
N ILE A 20 -19.02 12.58 -4.13
CA ILE A 20 -17.76 13.29 -3.89
C ILE A 20 -16.65 12.30 -3.56
N GLU A 21 -16.92 11.30 -2.73
CA GLU A 21 -15.93 10.28 -2.42
C GLU A 21 -15.52 9.48 -3.67
N MET A 22 -16.47 9.14 -4.53
CA MET A 22 -16.16 8.49 -5.79
C MET A 22 -15.33 9.37 -6.71
N LEU A 23 -15.65 10.65 -6.77
CA LEU A 23 -14.86 11.61 -7.54
C LEU A 23 -13.46 11.77 -6.97
N HIS A 24 -13.34 11.81 -5.64
CA HIS A 24 -12.04 11.86 -4.98
C HIS A 24 -11.22 10.60 -5.26
N ALA A 25 -11.85 9.43 -5.22
CA ALA A 25 -11.18 8.18 -5.56
C ALA A 25 -10.69 8.18 -7.01
N GLN A 26 -11.46 8.80 -7.95
CA GLN A 26 -11.06 8.95 -9.34
C GLN A 26 -10.00 10.03 -9.51
N ALA A 27 -10.11 11.14 -8.75
CA ALA A 27 -9.14 12.24 -8.80
C ALA A 27 -7.82 11.89 -8.11
N ARG A 28 -7.86 10.94 -7.18
CA ARG A 28 -6.70 10.46 -6.43
C ARG A 28 -6.55 8.97 -6.66
N PRO A 29 -5.99 8.56 -7.79
CA PRO A 29 -5.80 7.15 -8.05
C PRO A 29 -4.91 6.52 -6.98
N PRO A 30 -5.12 5.26 -6.66
CA PRO A 30 -4.26 4.56 -5.73
C PRO A 30 -2.84 4.47 -6.28
N ALA A 31 -1.88 4.39 -5.38
CA ALA A 31 -0.50 4.10 -5.73
C ALA A 31 -0.13 2.70 -5.22
N TYR A 32 0.77 2.05 -5.93
CA TYR A 32 1.15 0.68 -5.61
C TYR A 32 2.64 0.61 -5.33
N LEU A 33 2.98 -0.17 -4.32
CA LEU A 33 4.35 -0.64 -4.11
C LEU A 33 4.40 -2.08 -4.56
N ILE A 34 5.22 -2.35 -5.56
CA ILE A 34 5.39 -3.68 -6.11
C ILE A 34 6.83 -4.09 -5.81
N ALA A 35 7.01 -5.21 -5.16
CA ALA A 35 8.34 -5.69 -4.82
C ALA A 35 8.45 -7.18 -5.05
N ASP A 36 9.56 -7.56 -5.66
CA ASP A 36 10.01 -8.95 -5.73
C ASP A 36 11.13 -9.12 -4.74
N ILE A 37 11.01 -10.12 -3.88
CA ILE A 37 11.90 -10.29 -2.75
C ILE A 37 12.55 -11.66 -2.82
N THR A 38 13.87 -11.69 -2.73
CA THR A 38 14.63 -12.93 -2.57
C THR A 38 15.23 -12.95 -1.19
N VAL A 39 14.67 -13.78 -0.31
CA VAL A 39 15.13 -13.89 1.08
C VAL A 39 16.35 -14.81 1.12
N ASN A 40 17.43 -14.31 1.71
CA ASN A 40 18.65 -15.09 1.91
C ASN A 40 18.98 -15.37 3.38
N ASN A 41 18.31 -14.67 4.30
CA ASN A 41 18.41 -14.91 5.73
C ASN A 41 17.04 -14.63 6.36
N GLU A 42 16.31 -15.68 6.69
CA GLU A 42 14.94 -15.58 7.19
C GLU A 42 14.86 -14.82 8.52
N THR A 43 15.85 -15.00 9.40
CA THR A 43 15.86 -14.33 10.69
C THR A 43 16.00 -12.82 10.53
N LEU A 44 16.96 -12.38 9.73
CA LEU A 44 17.18 -10.95 9.47
C LEU A 44 16.00 -10.36 8.72
N PHE A 45 15.46 -11.09 7.75
CA PHE A 45 14.29 -10.63 7.00
C PHE A 45 13.09 -10.43 7.92
N LYS A 46 12.87 -11.35 8.84
CA LYS A 46 11.79 -11.23 9.83
C LYS A 46 11.98 -10.00 10.71
N GLU A 47 13.20 -9.75 11.18
CA GLU A 47 13.50 -8.56 11.96
C GLU A 47 13.19 -7.28 11.20
N TRP A 48 13.56 -7.23 9.93
CA TRP A 48 13.25 -6.10 9.07
C TRP A 48 11.74 -5.97 8.84
N ALA A 49 11.07 -7.09 8.54
CA ALA A 49 9.64 -7.10 8.31
C ALA A 49 8.86 -6.63 9.53
N ASP A 50 9.29 -7.01 10.72
CA ASP A 50 8.66 -6.57 11.97
C ASP A 50 8.78 -5.06 12.18
N LYS A 51 9.79 -4.43 11.58
CA LYS A 51 9.94 -2.97 11.62
C LYS A 51 9.13 -2.27 10.53
N ILE A 52 9.08 -2.83 9.32
CA ILE A 52 8.44 -2.17 8.20
C ILE A 52 6.92 -2.39 8.16
N ASN A 53 6.44 -3.57 8.55
CA ASN A 53 5.02 -3.91 8.41
C ASN A 53 4.09 -2.96 9.15
N PRO A 54 4.36 -2.55 10.41
CA PRO A 54 3.46 -1.62 11.09
C PRO A 54 3.36 -0.25 10.42
N THR A 55 4.37 0.14 9.63
CA THR A 55 4.38 1.46 8.98
C THR A 55 3.31 1.57 7.91
N PHE A 56 2.93 0.47 7.26
CA PHE A 56 1.92 0.50 6.20
C PHE A 56 0.56 0.93 6.74
N ALA A 57 0.14 0.37 7.87
CA ALA A 57 -1.13 0.74 8.48
C ALA A 57 -1.19 2.22 8.87
N GLN A 58 -0.06 2.79 9.31
CA GLN A 58 0.03 4.20 9.68
C GLN A 58 -0.26 5.14 8.51
N PHE A 59 0.01 4.68 7.30
CA PHE A 59 -0.20 5.48 6.08
C PHE A 59 -1.37 4.98 5.23
N GLY A 60 -2.25 4.17 5.83
CA GLY A 60 -3.45 3.70 5.16
C GLY A 60 -3.20 2.68 4.06
N ALA A 61 -2.05 2.05 4.07
CA ALA A 61 -1.70 1.06 3.05
C ALA A 61 -2.16 -0.34 3.45
N LYS A 62 -2.42 -1.17 2.44
CA LYS A 62 -2.88 -2.55 2.62
C LYS A 62 -2.12 -3.48 1.70
N TYR A 63 -1.88 -4.70 2.18
CA TYR A 63 -1.38 -5.76 1.34
C TYR A 63 -2.47 -6.27 0.43
N LEU A 64 -2.22 -6.31 -0.87
CA LEU A 64 -3.04 -7.00 -1.86
C LEU A 64 -2.48 -8.39 -2.16
N VAL A 65 -1.15 -8.48 -2.21
CA VAL A 65 -0.43 -9.74 -2.39
C VAL A 65 0.70 -9.76 -1.38
N ARG A 66 0.82 -10.86 -0.67
CA ARG A 66 1.87 -11.05 0.34
C ARG A 66 2.40 -12.48 0.25
N GLY A 67 3.34 -12.69 -0.67
CA GLY A 67 3.83 -14.03 -0.98
C GLY A 67 2.86 -14.79 -1.88
N GLY A 68 2.69 -16.08 -1.63
CA GLY A 68 1.87 -16.95 -2.47
C GLY A 68 2.69 -17.64 -3.54
N GLN A 69 2.01 -18.34 -4.42
CA GLN A 69 2.64 -19.07 -5.50
C GLN A 69 2.79 -18.19 -6.74
N THR A 70 3.90 -18.33 -7.42
CA THR A 70 4.16 -17.60 -8.66
C THR A 70 4.44 -18.59 -9.78
N ILE A 71 3.99 -18.24 -10.97
CA ILE A 71 4.26 -19.00 -12.18
C ILE A 71 4.87 -18.04 -13.21
N ALA A 72 5.86 -18.52 -13.94
CA ALA A 72 6.47 -17.73 -15.01
C ALA A 72 5.64 -17.80 -16.28
N ILE A 73 5.49 -16.66 -16.94
CA ILE A 73 4.97 -16.61 -18.29
C ILE A 73 6.11 -16.98 -19.24
N PRO A 74 5.88 -17.80 -20.28
CA PRO A 74 6.94 -18.16 -21.21
C PRO A 74 7.68 -16.94 -21.73
N GLY A 75 9.01 -16.98 -21.64
CA GLY A 75 9.88 -15.89 -22.07
C GLY A 75 10.16 -14.83 -21.02
N SER A 76 9.58 -14.90 -19.85
CA SER A 76 9.75 -13.89 -18.79
C SER A 76 10.84 -14.22 -17.75
N GLY A 77 11.52 -15.37 -17.90
CA GLY A 77 12.52 -15.82 -16.94
C GLY A 77 11.93 -16.60 -15.78
N GLU A 78 12.69 -16.73 -14.71
CA GLU A 78 12.23 -17.45 -13.54
C GLU A 78 11.19 -16.64 -12.74
N PRO A 79 10.18 -17.30 -12.15
CA PRO A 79 9.22 -16.59 -11.33
C PRO A 79 9.87 -16.10 -10.03
N SER A 80 9.40 -14.98 -9.54
CA SER A 80 9.81 -14.46 -8.23
C SER A 80 9.41 -15.44 -7.14
N LYS A 81 10.29 -15.64 -6.16
CA LYS A 81 9.99 -16.52 -5.02
C LYS A 81 9.02 -15.88 -4.05
N ARG A 82 9.04 -14.57 -3.94
CA ARG A 82 8.13 -13.82 -3.07
C ARG A 82 7.81 -12.49 -3.72
N SER A 83 6.55 -12.31 -4.05
CA SER A 83 6.05 -11.05 -4.58
C SER A 83 5.16 -10.38 -3.55
N VAL A 84 5.28 -9.06 -3.48
CA VAL A 84 4.49 -8.23 -2.58
C VAL A 84 3.87 -7.12 -3.38
N LEU A 85 2.58 -6.90 -3.18
CA LEU A 85 1.85 -5.78 -3.77
C LEU A 85 1.10 -5.08 -2.65
N ILE A 86 1.41 -3.82 -2.45
CA ILE A 86 0.81 -2.98 -1.41
C ILE A 86 0.15 -1.80 -2.09
N VAL A 87 -1.08 -1.49 -1.69
CA VAL A 87 -1.81 -0.36 -2.21
C VAL A 87 -1.87 0.76 -1.18
N PHE A 88 -1.56 1.97 -1.62
CA PHE A 88 -1.77 3.21 -0.87
C PHE A 88 -2.96 3.94 -1.46
N GLU A 89 -3.68 4.69 -0.63
CA GLU A 89 -4.83 5.47 -1.06
C GLU A 89 -4.50 6.47 -2.17
N SER A 90 -3.26 6.98 -2.18
CA SER A 90 -2.79 7.95 -3.16
C SER A 90 -1.27 7.91 -3.27
N LEU A 91 -0.75 8.51 -4.33
CA LEU A 91 0.70 8.67 -4.50
C LEU A 91 1.30 9.52 -3.38
N ASP A 92 0.58 10.54 -2.92
CA ASP A 92 1.05 11.39 -1.81
C ASP A 92 1.23 10.59 -0.54
N LYS A 93 0.32 9.68 -0.24
CA LYS A 93 0.43 8.77 0.91
C LYS A 93 1.64 7.83 0.76
N ALA A 94 1.84 7.29 -0.42
CA ALA A 94 2.98 6.43 -0.70
C ALA A 94 4.30 7.17 -0.53
N LYS A 95 4.38 8.40 -1.01
CA LYS A 95 5.57 9.25 -0.84
C LYS A 95 5.81 9.59 0.63
N ALA A 96 4.75 9.94 1.36
CA ALA A 96 4.85 10.22 2.78
C ALA A 96 5.36 9.01 3.56
N TRP A 97 4.85 7.82 3.24
CA TRP A 97 5.35 6.58 3.81
C TRP A 97 6.84 6.40 3.52
N ASN A 98 7.23 6.57 2.27
CA ASN A 98 8.61 6.38 1.82
C ASN A 98 9.59 7.32 2.50
N GLU A 99 9.15 8.52 2.86
CA GLU A 99 9.95 9.55 3.49
C GLU A 99 9.85 9.55 5.01
N SER A 100 9.03 8.68 5.59
CA SER A 100 8.83 8.63 7.03
C SER A 100 10.08 8.17 7.78
N ASP A 101 10.23 8.63 9.01
CA ASP A 101 11.37 8.25 9.87
C ASP A 101 11.36 6.76 10.17
N ALA A 102 10.20 6.17 10.39
CA ALA A 102 10.06 4.74 10.66
C ALA A 102 10.59 3.89 9.50
N VAL A 103 10.29 4.30 8.27
CA VAL A 103 10.79 3.59 7.08
C VAL A 103 12.28 3.81 6.91
N LYS A 104 12.77 5.02 7.16
CA LYS A 104 14.21 5.31 7.11
C LYS A 104 14.97 4.46 8.13
N GLN A 105 14.43 4.31 9.33
CA GLN A 105 15.02 3.45 10.35
C GLN A 105 15.06 1.99 9.92
N ALA A 106 13.99 1.48 9.33
CA ALA A 106 13.96 0.12 8.82
C ALA A 106 15.00 -0.08 7.71
N ARG A 107 15.14 0.90 6.82
CA ARG A 107 16.13 0.84 5.73
C ARG A 107 17.56 0.97 6.21
N SER A 108 17.79 1.51 7.39
CA SER A 108 19.13 1.68 7.94
C SER A 108 19.73 0.38 8.46
N MET A 109 18.97 -0.71 8.51
CA MET A 109 19.52 -2.00 8.87
C MET A 109 20.62 -2.40 7.89
N PRO A 110 21.84 -2.74 8.35
CA PRO A 110 22.95 -3.09 7.46
C PRO A 110 22.66 -4.29 6.57
N ASP A 111 21.91 -5.26 7.11
CA ASP A 111 21.51 -6.45 6.38
C ASP A 111 20.05 -6.74 6.69
N ARG A 112 19.22 -6.77 5.65
CA ARG A 112 17.79 -7.04 5.75
C ARG A 112 17.44 -8.49 5.44
N GLY A 113 18.45 -9.29 5.16
CA GLY A 113 18.27 -10.72 4.89
C GLY A 113 17.64 -11.02 3.54
N ALA A 114 17.60 -10.05 2.63
CA ALA A 114 16.93 -10.22 1.35
C ALA A 114 17.45 -9.24 0.30
N LYS A 115 17.23 -9.58 -0.95
CA LYS A 115 17.37 -8.67 -2.09
C LYS A 115 16.00 -8.25 -2.56
N PHE A 116 15.87 -6.97 -2.89
CA PHE A 116 14.61 -6.36 -3.30
C PHE A 116 14.71 -5.80 -4.70
N HIS A 117 13.69 -6.09 -5.51
CA HIS A 117 13.43 -5.44 -6.78
C HIS A 117 12.05 -4.80 -6.72
N SER A 118 11.96 -3.53 -7.02
CA SER A 118 10.70 -2.80 -6.98
C SER A 118 10.54 -1.91 -8.22
#